data_22c3b12df84501de2940266fa0253a01
#
_entry.id   22c3b12df84501de2940266fa0253a01
#
_cell.length_a   1.000
_cell.length_b   1.000
_cell.length_c   1.000
_cell.angle_alpha   90.00
_cell.angle_beta   90.00
_cell.angle_gamma   90.00
#
_symmetry.space_group_name_H-M   'P 1'
#
loop_
_entity.id
_entity.type
_entity.pdbx_description
1 polymer ?
#
loop_
_entity_poly.entity_id
_entity_poly.type
_entity_poly.pdbx_seq_one_letter_code
_entity_poly.pdbx_strand_id
1 'polypeptide(L)'
;GCYGFIGFNFLQKLIKEHKDEFEVTGIDLLNNSYSKLNYQQLNTGENFEFLSENIIDINKINFKKNDFDLVINFAAESHVDTSIYNPDVFIQTNVLGVNNLLKFCLENSVKKYIQISTDEVYGSTRNHYFEETDILNPSSPYSASKASADMVCNAYMKTYDMDIKTIRPANNYGPFQQPEKLIPFSISNIIENNEVEIYGDGSNIRHWLYVKDTVEGIFKVIEKGESGEIYNIGSGIYHNNNEIAEKLLSKFNLSKNSIKYVKDRPGHDFKYAVNFDKLSSLGWSPKYDFENALEETTEWYLENKNWWSEGIVQIRKNRDLRISLARNAYKK
;
A
#
# COMPACT_ATOMS: atom_id res chain seq x y z
N GLY A 1 0.71 -6.89 -9.23
CA GLY A 1 1.07 -5.65 -8.52
C GLY A 1 2.53 -5.61 -8.07
N CYS A 2 3.40 -6.41 -8.72
CA CYS A 2 4.82 -6.56 -8.32
C CYS A 2 5.66 -5.29 -8.55
N TYR A 3 5.23 -4.36 -9.40
CA TYR A 3 5.89 -3.08 -9.66
C TYR A 3 5.22 -1.88 -8.97
N GLY A 4 4.20 -2.12 -8.15
CA GLY A 4 3.65 -1.15 -7.21
C GLY A 4 4.60 -0.94 -6.01
N PHE A 5 4.30 0.04 -5.14
CA PHE A 5 5.19 0.47 -4.05
C PHE A 5 5.66 -0.68 -3.14
N ILE A 6 4.75 -1.33 -2.42
CA ILE A 6 5.11 -2.41 -1.49
C ILE A 6 5.60 -3.64 -2.27
N GLY A 7 4.90 -3.99 -3.37
CA GLY A 7 5.25 -5.12 -4.22
C GLY A 7 6.66 -5.01 -4.80
N PHE A 8 7.07 -3.80 -5.20
CA PHE A 8 8.40 -3.59 -5.76
C PHE A 8 9.52 -3.70 -4.71
N ASN A 9 9.32 -3.13 -3.53
CA ASN A 9 10.26 -3.31 -2.41
C ASN A 9 10.39 -4.80 -2.02
N PHE A 10 9.26 -5.53 -2.00
CA PHE A 10 9.27 -6.97 -1.76
C PHE A 10 10.02 -7.73 -2.87
N LEU A 11 9.73 -7.43 -4.14
CA LEU A 11 10.37 -8.07 -5.29
C LEU A 11 11.88 -7.83 -5.33
N GLN A 12 12.33 -6.59 -5.05
CA GLN A 12 13.76 -6.28 -4.98
C GLN A 12 14.48 -7.12 -3.94
N LYS A 13 13.90 -7.26 -2.73
CA LYS A 13 14.46 -8.11 -1.68
C LYS A 13 14.45 -9.58 -2.09
N LEU A 14 13.34 -10.06 -2.63
CA LEU A 14 13.20 -11.45 -3.08
C LEU A 14 14.30 -11.82 -4.10
N ILE A 15 14.49 -10.98 -5.13
CA ILE A 15 15.52 -11.23 -6.17
C ILE A 15 16.92 -11.09 -5.62
N LYS A 16 17.18 -10.14 -4.71
CA LYS A 16 18.51 -9.90 -4.18
C LYS A 16 18.97 -10.97 -3.20
N GLU A 17 18.08 -11.41 -2.31
CA GLU A 17 18.44 -12.25 -1.16
C GLU A 17 17.98 -13.70 -1.30
N HIS A 18 16.99 -13.99 -2.15
CA HIS A 18 16.34 -15.30 -2.27
C HIS A 18 16.28 -15.82 -3.71
N LYS A 19 17.12 -15.29 -4.63
CA LYS A 19 17.08 -15.63 -6.07
C LYS A 19 17.24 -17.11 -6.38
N ASP A 20 17.95 -17.85 -5.53
CA ASP A 20 18.23 -19.28 -5.72
C ASP A 20 17.21 -20.18 -5.01
N GLU A 21 16.26 -19.59 -4.26
CA GLU A 21 15.25 -20.31 -3.49
C GLU A 21 13.89 -20.38 -4.21
N PHE A 22 13.62 -19.42 -5.11
CA PHE A 22 12.31 -19.24 -5.74
C PHE A 22 12.41 -19.02 -7.25
N GLU A 23 11.49 -19.65 -7.98
CA GLU A 23 11.12 -19.23 -9.33
C GLU A 23 9.96 -18.25 -9.22
N VAL A 24 10.06 -17.08 -9.84
CA VAL A 24 9.13 -15.97 -9.61
C VAL A 24 8.47 -15.54 -10.90
N THR A 25 7.13 -15.55 -10.93
CA THR A 25 6.35 -14.90 -11.99
C THR A 25 5.74 -13.62 -11.44
N GLY A 26 6.20 -12.47 -11.92
CA GLY A 26 5.66 -11.16 -11.59
C GLY A 26 4.52 -10.77 -12.52
N ILE A 27 3.41 -10.29 -11.96
CA ILE A 27 2.26 -9.76 -12.74
C ILE A 27 2.00 -8.32 -12.34
N ASP A 28 1.92 -7.44 -13.33
CA ASP A 28 1.53 -6.04 -13.14
C ASP A 28 0.93 -5.49 -14.43
N LEU A 29 0.03 -4.52 -14.31
CA LEU A 29 -0.60 -3.90 -15.49
C LEU A 29 0.29 -2.84 -16.14
N LEU A 30 1.31 -2.33 -15.43
CA LEU A 30 2.16 -1.20 -15.84
C LEU A 30 1.33 0.03 -16.31
N ASN A 31 0.22 0.28 -15.60
CA ASN A 31 -0.76 1.30 -15.99
C ASN A 31 -0.33 2.74 -15.66
N ASN A 32 0.77 2.91 -14.93
CA ASN A 32 1.31 4.23 -14.57
C ASN A 32 2.81 4.34 -14.86
N SER A 33 3.34 5.58 -14.89
CA SER A 33 4.75 5.83 -15.18
C SER A 33 5.71 5.19 -14.17
N TYR A 34 5.33 5.16 -12.89
CA TYR A 34 6.17 4.65 -11.82
C TYR A 34 6.39 3.14 -11.94
N SER A 35 5.34 2.36 -12.19
CA SER A 35 5.46 0.92 -12.39
C SER A 35 6.29 0.57 -13.64
N LYS A 36 6.18 1.37 -14.72
CA LYS A 36 7.03 1.24 -15.91
C LYS A 36 8.50 1.50 -15.62
N LEU A 37 8.80 2.55 -14.84
CA LEU A 37 10.17 2.87 -14.44
C LEU A 37 10.75 1.80 -13.52
N ASN A 38 9.96 1.28 -12.59
CA ASN A 38 10.36 0.17 -11.72
C ASN A 38 10.69 -1.09 -12.54
N TYR A 39 9.87 -1.42 -13.53
CA TYR A 39 10.14 -2.52 -14.46
C TYR A 39 11.46 -2.35 -15.21
N GLN A 40 11.75 -1.13 -15.70
CA GLN A 40 12.96 -0.84 -16.46
C GLN A 40 14.25 -0.89 -15.62
N GLN A 41 14.15 -0.62 -14.31
CA GLN A 41 15.31 -0.57 -13.41
C GLN A 41 15.72 -1.93 -12.85
N LEU A 42 14.80 -2.90 -12.83
CA LEU A 42 15.05 -4.18 -12.18
C LEU A 42 15.70 -5.17 -13.12
N ASN A 43 16.96 -5.52 -12.82
CA ASN A 43 17.62 -6.66 -13.45
C ASN A 43 17.21 -7.94 -12.72
N THR A 44 16.30 -8.69 -13.32
CA THR A 44 15.62 -9.80 -12.65
C THR A 44 16.33 -11.15 -12.73
N GLY A 45 17.36 -11.28 -13.59
CA GLY A 45 18.04 -12.58 -13.79
C GLY A 45 17.14 -13.62 -14.47
N GLU A 46 17.63 -14.89 -14.49
CA GLU A 46 16.98 -16.00 -15.22
C GLU A 46 15.76 -16.59 -14.50
N ASN A 47 15.64 -16.44 -13.16
CA ASN A 47 14.59 -17.04 -12.35
C ASN A 47 13.34 -16.15 -12.19
N PHE A 48 13.21 -15.11 -13.03
CA PHE A 48 12.07 -14.19 -13.00
C PHE A 48 11.42 -14.06 -14.37
N GLU A 49 10.13 -14.36 -14.42
CA GLU A 49 9.28 -14.09 -15.57
C GLU A 49 8.33 -12.92 -15.27
N PHE A 50 8.09 -12.06 -16.24
CA PHE A 50 7.13 -10.96 -16.10
C PHE A 50 6.00 -11.06 -17.12
N LEU A 51 4.77 -10.89 -16.63
CA LEU A 51 3.55 -10.82 -17.43
C LEU A 51 2.86 -9.47 -17.22
N SER A 52 2.67 -8.73 -18.32
CA SER A 52 1.93 -7.46 -18.30
C SER A 52 0.43 -7.73 -18.43
N GLU A 53 -0.22 -8.04 -17.30
CA GLU A 53 -1.60 -8.51 -17.28
C GLU A 53 -2.40 -7.90 -16.13
N ASN A 54 -3.73 -7.84 -16.33
CA ASN A 54 -4.67 -7.38 -15.32
C ASN A 54 -5.19 -8.57 -14.50
N ILE A 55 -5.19 -8.47 -13.17
CA ILE A 55 -5.74 -9.51 -12.29
C ILE A 55 -7.24 -9.75 -12.54
N ILE A 56 -7.97 -8.78 -13.12
CA ILE A 56 -9.37 -8.96 -13.53
C ILE A 56 -9.48 -10.02 -14.64
N ASP A 57 -8.46 -10.12 -15.49
CA ASP A 57 -8.42 -11.00 -16.66
C ASP A 57 -7.54 -12.23 -16.45
N ILE A 58 -7.05 -12.48 -15.25
CA ILE A 58 -6.07 -13.54 -14.93
C ILE A 58 -6.53 -14.94 -15.41
N ASN A 59 -7.82 -15.21 -15.38
CA ASN A 59 -8.37 -16.48 -15.85
C ASN A 59 -8.30 -16.69 -17.37
N LYS A 60 -7.90 -15.65 -18.13
CA LYS A 60 -7.69 -15.76 -19.59
C LYS A 60 -6.27 -16.23 -19.93
N ILE A 61 -5.36 -16.19 -18.95
CA ILE A 61 -3.98 -16.64 -19.12
C ILE A 61 -3.90 -18.15 -18.92
N ASN A 62 -3.26 -18.83 -19.85
CA ASN A 62 -3.16 -20.28 -19.81
C ASN A 62 -1.86 -20.70 -19.08
N PHE A 63 -1.94 -20.83 -17.77
CA PHE A 63 -0.88 -21.41 -16.96
C PHE A 63 -1.03 -22.93 -16.89
N LYS A 64 0.08 -23.64 -16.68
CA LYS A 64 0.02 -25.08 -16.40
C LYS A 64 -0.51 -25.31 -14.98
N LYS A 65 -1.28 -26.36 -14.82
CA LYS A 65 -1.80 -26.75 -13.51
C LYS A 65 -0.64 -27.12 -12.57
N ASN A 66 -0.71 -26.65 -11.32
CA ASN A 66 0.34 -26.78 -10.28
C ASN A 66 1.66 -26.06 -10.56
N ASP A 67 1.67 -25.04 -11.41
CA ASP A 67 2.88 -24.24 -11.65
C ASP A 67 3.29 -23.36 -10.45
N PHE A 68 2.34 -23.05 -9.54
CA PHE A 68 2.58 -22.14 -8.43
C PHE A 68 2.30 -22.78 -7.08
N ASP A 69 3.22 -22.65 -6.13
CA ASP A 69 3.03 -23.03 -4.73
C ASP A 69 2.39 -21.92 -3.90
N LEU A 70 2.64 -20.65 -4.24
CA LEU A 70 2.20 -19.47 -3.52
C LEU A 70 1.84 -18.33 -4.48
N VAL A 71 0.72 -17.68 -4.23
CA VAL A 71 0.36 -16.40 -4.84
C VAL A 71 0.32 -15.33 -3.77
N ILE A 72 0.97 -14.18 -4.00
CA ILE A 72 0.91 -13.00 -3.14
C ILE A 72 0.29 -11.85 -3.93
N ASN A 73 -0.83 -11.33 -3.47
CA ASN A 73 -1.52 -10.25 -4.13
C ASN A 73 -1.17 -8.88 -3.55
N PHE A 74 -0.36 -8.11 -4.27
CA PHE A 74 -0.08 -6.70 -4.02
C PHE A 74 -0.94 -5.77 -4.89
N ALA A 75 -1.61 -6.30 -5.91
CA ALA A 75 -2.38 -5.50 -6.86
C ALA A 75 -3.60 -4.88 -6.20
N ALA A 76 -3.68 -3.56 -6.23
CA ALA A 76 -4.82 -2.80 -5.73
C ALA A 76 -4.81 -1.37 -6.28
N GLU A 77 -5.99 -0.80 -6.47
CA GLU A 77 -6.16 0.65 -6.46
C GLU A 77 -6.10 1.12 -5.01
N SER A 78 -5.27 2.14 -4.69
CA SER A 78 -4.95 2.49 -3.29
C SER A 78 -5.08 3.97 -2.93
N HIS A 79 -5.47 4.84 -3.89
CA HIS A 79 -5.55 6.27 -3.64
C HIS A 79 -6.95 6.66 -3.15
N VAL A 80 -7.08 6.93 -1.84
CA VAL A 80 -8.36 7.23 -1.17
C VAL A 80 -9.14 8.34 -1.87
N ASP A 81 -8.49 9.49 -2.19
CA ASP A 81 -9.16 10.61 -2.85
C ASP A 81 -9.74 10.21 -4.21
N THR A 82 -9.02 9.37 -4.97
CA THR A 82 -9.54 8.84 -6.24
C THR A 82 -10.77 7.96 -6.01
N SER A 83 -10.80 7.17 -4.93
CA SER A 83 -11.94 6.30 -4.63
C SER A 83 -13.24 7.06 -4.36
N ILE A 84 -13.14 8.31 -3.87
CA ILE A 84 -14.31 9.17 -3.63
C ILE A 84 -14.97 9.62 -4.94
N TYR A 85 -14.17 9.84 -5.98
CA TYR A 85 -14.66 10.35 -7.28
C TYR A 85 -14.87 9.28 -8.34
N ASN A 86 -14.16 8.17 -8.25
CA ASN A 86 -14.25 7.04 -9.16
C ASN A 86 -14.20 5.71 -8.38
N PRO A 87 -15.26 5.38 -7.63
CA PRO A 87 -15.28 4.18 -6.79
C PRO A 87 -15.29 2.87 -7.61
N ASP A 88 -15.81 2.89 -8.83
CA ASP A 88 -16.02 1.69 -9.64
C ASP A 88 -14.71 0.95 -9.94
N VAL A 89 -13.62 1.66 -10.23
CA VAL A 89 -12.32 1.06 -10.48
C VAL A 89 -11.78 0.32 -9.26
N PHE A 90 -12.10 0.80 -8.04
CA PHE A 90 -11.73 0.13 -6.78
C PHE A 90 -12.50 -1.18 -6.58
N ILE A 91 -13.79 -1.19 -6.89
CA ILE A 91 -14.60 -2.43 -6.84
C ILE A 91 -14.11 -3.43 -7.90
N GLN A 92 -13.84 -2.97 -9.11
CA GLN A 92 -13.34 -3.84 -10.18
C GLN A 92 -11.98 -4.45 -9.83
N THR A 93 -11.01 -3.63 -9.41
CA THR A 93 -9.65 -4.12 -9.12
C THR A 93 -9.58 -4.85 -7.79
N ASN A 94 -10.06 -4.21 -6.71
CA ASN A 94 -9.82 -4.71 -5.37
C ASN A 94 -10.78 -5.85 -4.95
N VAL A 95 -11.98 -5.91 -5.55
CA VAL A 95 -12.95 -6.96 -5.21
C VAL A 95 -13.05 -8.00 -6.31
N LEU A 96 -13.43 -7.61 -7.53
CA LEU A 96 -13.57 -8.55 -8.63
C LEU A 96 -12.21 -9.15 -9.03
N GLY A 97 -11.15 -8.34 -9.07
CA GLY A 97 -9.80 -8.82 -9.36
C GLY A 97 -9.32 -9.85 -8.33
N VAL A 98 -9.57 -9.61 -7.02
CA VAL A 98 -9.25 -10.57 -5.95
C VAL A 98 -10.06 -11.85 -6.10
N ASN A 99 -11.37 -11.76 -6.37
CA ASN A 99 -12.20 -12.93 -6.62
C ASN A 99 -11.68 -13.75 -7.80
N ASN A 100 -11.30 -13.11 -8.90
CA ASN A 100 -10.78 -13.80 -10.08
C ASN A 100 -9.43 -14.45 -9.80
N LEU A 101 -8.57 -13.82 -9.00
CA LEU A 101 -7.28 -14.38 -8.62
C LEU A 101 -7.44 -15.59 -7.68
N LEU A 102 -8.39 -15.54 -6.73
CA LEU A 102 -8.72 -16.69 -5.88
C LEU A 102 -9.32 -17.85 -6.68
N LYS A 103 -10.21 -17.55 -7.63
CA LYS A 103 -10.75 -18.54 -8.56
C LYS A 103 -9.63 -19.18 -9.39
N PHE A 104 -8.71 -18.37 -9.92
CA PHE A 104 -7.52 -18.86 -10.61
C PHE A 104 -6.70 -19.80 -9.73
N CYS A 105 -6.44 -19.44 -8.47
CA CYS A 105 -5.71 -20.27 -7.53
C CYS A 105 -6.40 -21.63 -7.31
N LEU A 106 -7.72 -21.63 -7.14
CA LEU A 106 -8.50 -22.83 -6.94
C LEU A 106 -8.45 -23.76 -8.18
N GLU A 107 -8.67 -23.21 -9.38
CA GLU A 107 -8.68 -23.96 -10.64
C GLU A 107 -7.31 -24.55 -11.00
N ASN A 108 -6.22 -23.85 -10.63
CA ASN A 108 -4.84 -24.27 -10.88
C ASN A 108 -4.16 -24.98 -9.71
N SER A 109 -4.91 -25.30 -8.65
CA SER A 109 -4.42 -26.02 -7.47
C SER A 109 -3.27 -25.31 -6.74
N VAL A 110 -3.25 -23.97 -6.77
CA VAL A 110 -2.32 -23.16 -5.96
C VAL A 110 -2.64 -23.35 -4.49
N LYS A 111 -1.65 -23.80 -3.73
CA LYS A 111 -1.86 -24.24 -2.33
C LYS A 111 -1.98 -23.08 -1.36
N LYS A 112 -1.26 -21.98 -1.58
CA LYS A 112 -1.15 -20.87 -0.63
C LYS A 112 -1.46 -19.53 -1.29
N TYR A 113 -2.18 -18.68 -0.59
CA TYR A 113 -2.50 -17.33 -1.05
C TYR A 113 -2.30 -16.31 0.08
N ILE A 114 -1.66 -15.19 -0.23
CA ILE A 114 -1.50 -14.08 0.71
C ILE A 114 -2.13 -12.83 0.11
N GLN A 115 -3.09 -12.25 0.85
CA GLN A 115 -3.73 -11.00 0.52
C GLN A 115 -3.05 -9.84 1.26
N ILE A 116 -2.52 -8.86 0.54
CA ILE A 116 -2.11 -7.60 1.15
C ILE A 116 -3.32 -6.67 1.21
N SER A 117 -3.78 -6.43 2.44
CA SER A 117 -4.90 -5.56 2.78
C SER A 117 -4.41 -4.21 3.33
N THR A 118 -5.07 -3.64 4.31
CA THR A 118 -4.73 -2.37 4.98
C THR A 118 -5.39 -2.29 6.35
N ASP A 119 -4.82 -1.54 7.28
CA ASP A 119 -5.43 -1.18 8.57
C ASP A 119 -6.67 -0.28 8.42
N GLU A 120 -6.80 0.42 7.30
CA GLU A 120 -7.96 1.29 7.02
C GLU A 120 -9.30 0.53 6.97
N VAL A 121 -9.28 -0.81 6.86
CA VAL A 121 -10.49 -1.64 6.89
C VAL A 121 -11.21 -1.59 8.24
N TYR A 122 -10.50 -1.30 9.33
CA TYR A 122 -11.07 -1.16 10.66
C TYR A 122 -11.80 0.17 10.88
N GLY A 123 -11.48 1.18 10.06
CA GLY A 123 -12.01 2.54 10.23
C GLY A 123 -11.25 3.36 11.28
N SER A 124 -11.89 4.44 11.74
CA SER A 124 -11.28 5.43 12.62
C SER A 124 -11.40 5.05 14.09
N THR A 125 -10.35 5.32 14.87
CA THR A 125 -10.36 5.18 16.33
C THR A 125 -9.89 6.48 17.02
N ARG A 126 -10.16 6.60 18.34
CA ARG A 126 -9.50 7.60 19.19
C ARG A 126 -8.53 6.98 20.16
N ASN A 127 -8.93 5.89 20.83
CA ASN A 127 -8.18 5.29 21.94
C ASN A 127 -7.99 3.77 21.80
N HIS A 128 -8.65 3.13 20.82
CA HIS A 128 -8.57 1.69 20.61
C HIS A 128 -7.42 1.35 19.63
N TYR A 129 -6.73 0.27 19.90
CA TYR A 129 -5.78 -0.36 19.00
C TYR A 129 -6.44 -1.60 18.43
N PHE A 130 -6.76 -1.59 17.15
CA PHE A 130 -7.49 -2.67 16.51
C PHE A 130 -6.68 -3.97 16.48
N GLU A 131 -7.34 -5.04 16.90
CA GLU A 131 -6.85 -6.40 16.79
C GLU A 131 -7.40 -7.06 15.51
N GLU A 132 -6.81 -8.18 15.10
CA GLU A 132 -7.20 -8.89 13.88
C GLU A 132 -8.64 -9.41 13.92
N THR A 133 -9.19 -9.58 15.11
CA THR A 133 -10.58 -10.05 15.36
C THR A 133 -11.60 -8.94 15.40
N ASP A 134 -11.19 -7.68 15.38
CA ASP A 134 -12.11 -6.54 15.42
C ASP A 134 -12.99 -6.44 14.18
N ILE A 135 -14.17 -5.87 14.37
CA ILE A 135 -15.16 -5.66 13.30
C ILE A 135 -14.64 -4.62 12.32
N LEU A 136 -14.75 -4.92 11.03
CA LEU A 136 -14.41 -3.99 9.96
C LEU A 136 -15.48 -2.91 9.83
N ASN A 137 -15.05 -1.63 9.83
CA ASN A 137 -15.92 -0.47 9.72
C ASN A 137 -15.30 0.62 8.82
N PRO A 138 -15.05 0.32 7.54
CA PRO A 138 -14.35 1.21 6.61
C PRO A 138 -15.15 2.49 6.34
N SER A 139 -14.46 3.64 6.20
CA SER A 139 -15.04 4.97 6.04
C SER A 139 -14.93 5.54 4.62
N SER A 140 -14.18 4.89 3.73
CA SER A 140 -13.99 5.33 2.34
C SER A 140 -14.31 4.21 1.34
N PRO A 141 -14.63 4.54 0.06
CA PRO A 141 -14.80 3.51 -0.97
C PRO A 141 -13.55 2.63 -1.15
N TYR A 142 -12.35 3.18 -1.00
CA TYR A 142 -11.10 2.41 -0.98
C TYR A 142 -11.10 1.38 0.15
N SER A 143 -11.22 1.84 1.41
CA SER A 143 -11.17 0.94 2.56
C SER A 143 -12.32 -0.07 2.55
N ALA A 144 -13.52 0.31 2.05
CA ALA A 144 -14.64 -0.60 1.84
C ALA A 144 -14.31 -1.69 0.80
N SER A 145 -13.65 -1.33 -0.31
CA SER A 145 -13.23 -2.31 -1.32
C SER A 145 -12.19 -3.30 -0.79
N LYS A 146 -11.26 -2.83 0.07
CA LYS A 146 -10.26 -3.69 0.73
C LYS A 146 -10.90 -4.61 1.78
N ALA A 147 -11.83 -4.09 2.58
CA ALA A 147 -12.61 -4.90 3.52
C ALA A 147 -13.44 -5.97 2.79
N SER A 148 -14.04 -5.62 1.64
CA SER A 148 -14.75 -6.58 0.79
C SER A 148 -13.83 -7.68 0.27
N ALA A 149 -12.60 -7.32 -0.16
CA ALA A 149 -11.59 -8.30 -0.56
C ALA A 149 -11.23 -9.27 0.58
N ASP A 150 -11.06 -8.77 1.80
CA ASP A 150 -10.82 -9.60 2.99
C ASP A 150 -11.98 -10.58 3.23
N MET A 151 -13.24 -10.10 3.06
CA MET A 151 -14.42 -10.96 3.18
C MET A 151 -14.48 -12.03 2.08
N VAL A 152 -14.11 -11.69 0.84
CA VAL A 152 -14.01 -12.67 -0.26
C VAL A 152 -12.95 -13.74 0.07
N CYS A 153 -11.76 -13.33 0.55
CA CYS A 153 -10.71 -14.26 1.01
C CYS A 153 -11.23 -15.22 2.10
N ASN A 154 -11.89 -14.67 3.13
CA ASN A 154 -12.49 -15.46 4.20
C ASN A 154 -13.56 -16.46 3.69
N ALA A 155 -14.37 -16.06 2.71
CA ALA A 155 -15.36 -16.93 2.10
C ALA A 155 -14.70 -18.11 1.35
N TYR A 156 -13.65 -17.85 0.55
CA TYR A 156 -12.92 -18.90 -0.15
C TYR A 156 -12.21 -19.87 0.80
N MET A 157 -11.60 -19.36 1.87
CA MET A 157 -11.03 -20.19 2.92
C MET A 157 -12.07 -21.15 3.51
N LYS A 158 -13.23 -20.63 3.93
CA LYS A 158 -14.29 -21.43 4.57
C LYS A 158 -15.00 -22.40 3.62
N THR A 159 -15.18 -22.00 2.36
CA THR A 159 -15.96 -22.78 1.38
C THR A 159 -15.10 -23.83 0.68
N TYR A 160 -13.84 -23.52 0.40
CA TYR A 160 -12.97 -24.35 -0.44
C TYR A 160 -11.72 -24.86 0.29
N ASP A 161 -11.61 -24.59 1.61
CA ASP A 161 -10.46 -25.00 2.45
C ASP A 161 -9.10 -24.53 1.91
N MET A 162 -9.07 -23.31 1.34
CA MET A 162 -7.86 -22.71 0.82
C MET A 162 -6.97 -22.17 1.95
N ASP A 163 -5.65 -22.41 1.88
CA ASP A 163 -4.67 -21.75 2.77
C ASP A 163 -4.51 -20.28 2.39
N ILE A 164 -5.31 -19.42 3.01
CA ILE A 164 -5.29 -17.98 2.78
C ILE A 164 -4.82 -17.27 4.04
N LYS A 165 -3.87 -16.33 3.88
CA LYS A 165 -3.46 -15.40 4.92
C LYS A 165 -3.73 -13.98 4.48
N THR A 166 -4.18 -13.13 5.41
CA THR A 166 -4.41 -11.71 5.14
C THR A 166 -3.45 -10.86 5.97
N ILE A 167 -2.79 -9.91 5.33
CA ILE A 167 -1.87 -8.98 5.98
C ILE A 167 -2.46 -7.58 5.92
N ARG A 168 -2.60 -6.91 7.08
CA ARG A 168 -3.12 -5.54 7.21
C ARG A 168 -2.03 -4.60 7.70
N PRO A 169 -1.22 -4.04 6.79
CA PRO A 169 -0.17 -3.10 7.17
C PRO A 169 -0.77 -1.73 7.51
N ALA A 170 -0.11 -1.05 8.45
CA ALA A 170 -0.31 0.36 8.76
C ALA A 170 0.16 1.27 7.60
N ASN A 171 0.11 2.60 7.77
CA ASN A 171 0.46 3.54 6.70
C ASN A 171 1.95 3.44 6.35
N ASN A 172 2.23 2.86 5.21
CA ASN A 172 3.59 2.68 4.71
C ASN A 172 4.17 3.96 4.11
N TYR A 173 5.49 4.14 4.27
CA TYR A 173 6.29 5.14 3.59
C TYR A 173 7.67 4.57 3.25
N GLY A 174 8.38 5.18 2.29
CA GLY A 174 9.71 4.74 1.90
C GLY A 174 10.04 4.95 0.42
N PRO A 175 11.20 4.47 -0.03
CA PRO A 175 11.61 4.46 -1.43
C PRO A 175 10.58 3.82 -2.34
N PHE A 176 10.46 4.35 -3.57
CA PHE A 176 9.51 3.89 -4.60
C PHE A 176 8.02 4.09 -4.28
N GLN A 177 7.69 4.88 -3.24
CA GLN A 177 6.31 5.28 -3.01
C GLN A 177 5.89 6.38 -3.99
N GLN A 178 4.75 6.20 -4.65
CA GLN A 178 4.24 7.20 -5.59
C GLN A 178 3.96 8.53 -4.87
N PRO A 179 4.35 9.69 -5.46
CA PRO A 179 4.28 11.00 -4.80
C PRO A 179 2.85 11.58 -4.75
N GLU A 180 1.84 10.74 -4.53
CA GLU A 180 0.44 11.12 -4.27
C GLU A 180 0.07 11.02 -2.78
N LYS A 181 0.91 10.36 -1.97
CA LYS A 181 0.73 10.19 -0.53
C LYS A 181 1.46 11.29 0.24
N LEU A 182 1.06 11.55 1.49
CA LEU A 182 1.51 12.70 2.29
C LEU A 182 3.03 12.89 2.30
N ILE A 183 3.80 11.89 2.74
CA ILE A 183 5.26 12.01 2.87
C ILE A 183 5.91 12.25 1.51
N PRO A 184 5.72 11.40 0.48
CA PRO A 184 6.38 11.61 -0.80
C PRO A 184 5.89 12.85 -1.55
N PHE A 185 4.61 13.24 -1.41
CA PHE A 185 4.09 14.48 -1.98
C PHE A 185 4.73 15.71 -1.35
N SER A 186 4.87 15.71 -0.01
CA SER A 186 5.52 16.79 0.72
C SER A 186 7.00 16.93 0.34
N ILE A 187 7.74 15.82 0.28
CA ILE A 187 9.16 15.83 -0.15
C ILE A 187 9.28 16.38 -1.57
N SER A 188 8.47 15.88 -2.51
CA SER A 188 8.50 16.33 -3.92
C SER A 188 8.17 17.82 -4.04
N ASN A 189 7.22 18.33 -3.25
CA ASN A 189 6.88 19.75 -3.21
C ASN A 189 8.04 20.58 -2.67
N ILE A 190 8.66 20.18 -1.58
CA ILE A 190 9.81 20.89 -1.01
C ILE A 190 10.97 20.95 -2.01
N ILE A 191 11.32 19.83 -2.67
CA ILE A 191 12.41 19.78 -3.66
C ILE A 191 12.15 20.74 -4.84
N GLU A 192 10.88 20.95 -5.21
CA GLU A 192 10.50 21.86 -6.30
C GLU A 192 10.09 23.27 -5.81
N ASN A 193 10.43 23.63 -4.56
CA ASN A 193 10.13 24.92 -3.93
C ASN A 193 8.63 25.25 -3.88
N ASN A 194 7.77 24.24 -3.75
CA ASN A 194 6.35 24.41 -3.50
C ASN A 194 6.03 24.28 -2.00
N GLU A 195 4.85 24.76 -1.61
CA GLU A 195 4.34 24.63 -0.25
C GLU A 195 3.98 23.16 0.09
N VAL A 196 4.10 22.80 1.36
CA VAL A 196 3.61 21.51 1.88
C VAL A 196 2.11 21.64 2.15
N GLU A 197 1.30 20.93 1.36
CA GLU A 197 -0.15 21.00 1.49
C GLU A 197 -0.69 19.96 2.49
N ILE A 198 -1.45 20.42 3.47
CA ILE A 198 -2.07 19.62 4.52
C ILE A 198 -3.60 19.74 4.44
N TYR A 199 -4.30 18.61 4.44
CA TYR A 199 -5.75 18.56 4.50
C TYR A 199 -6.28 18.96 5.88
N GLY A 200 -7.37 19.75 5.91
CA GLY A 200 -8.03 20.18 7.14
C GLY A 200 -7.09 21.02 8.02
N ASP A 201 -7.04 20.67 9.30
CA ASP A 201 -6.16 21.29 10.30
C ASP A 201 -4.86 20.48 10.56
N GLY A 202 -4.70 19.35 9.88
CA GLY A 202 -3.54 18.48 10.01
C GLY A 202 -3.48 17.64 11.30
N SER A 203 -4.54 17.60 12.09
CA SER A 203 -4.59 16.86 13.37
C SER A 203 -4.78 15.35 13.21
N ASN A 204 -5.07 14.87 12.00
CA ASN A 204 -5.24 13.44 11.74
C ASN A 204 -3.95 12.67 12.03
N ILE A 205 -4.07 11.60 12.81
CA ILE A 205 -2.94 10.77 13.26
C ILE A 205 -2.84 9.52 12.40
N ARG A 206 -1.61 9.16 12.02
CA ARG A 206 -1.31 7.93 11.27
C ARG A 206 -0.30 7.08 12.01
N HIS A 207 -0.46 5.78 11.87
CA HIS A 207 0.48 4.77 12.31
C HIS A 207 1.50 4.57 11.17
N TRP A 208 2.68 5.16 11.32
CA TRP A 208 3.70 5.18 10.25
C TRP A 208 4.58 3.94 10.30
N LEU A 209 4.70 3.26 9.18
CA LEU A 209 5.46 2.03 9.04
C LEU A 209 6.42 2.13 7.85
N TYR A 210 7.71 1.91 8.09
CA TYR A 210 8.67 1.91 7.01
C TYR A 210 8.51 0.68 6.12
N VAL A 211 8.56 0.87 4.81
CA VAL A 211 8.26 -0.19 3.85
C VAL A 211 9.14 -1.42 3.97
N LYS A 212 10.42 -1.25 4.36
CA LYS A 212 11.32 -2.39 4.59
C LYS A 212 10.87 -3.26 5.77
N ASP A 213 10.31 -2.67 6.84
CA ASP A 213 9.73 -3.43 7.94
C ASP A 213 8.48 -4.20 7.50
N THR A 214 7.66 -3.59 6.64
CA THR A 214 6.51 -4.29 6.04
C THR A 214 6.97 -5.50 5.22
N VAL A 215 8.00 -5.35 4.40
CA VAL A 215 8.56 -6.44 3.60
C VAL A 215 9.06 -7.58 4.48
N GLU A 216 9.79 -7.27 5.55
CA GLU A 216 10.23 -8.27 6.54
C GLU A 216 9.04 -8.98 7.20
N GLY A 217 7.98 -8.23 7.53
CA GLY A 217 6.74 -8.81 8.08
C GLY A 217 6.05 -9.77 7.11
N ILE A 218 6.00 -9.42 5.82
CA ILE A 218 5.46 -10.31 4.78
C ILE A 218 6.28 -11.60 4.70
N PHE A 219 7.62 -11.52 4.67
CA PHE A 219 8.47 -12.72 4.69
C PHE A 219 8.24 -13.57 5.95
N LYS A 220 8.03 -12.94 7.10
CA LYS A 220 7.72 -13.66 8.33
C LYS A 220 6.39 -14.40 8.28
N VAL A 221 5.35 -13.81 7.66
CA VAL A 221 4.06 -14.49 7.44
C VAL A 221 4.18 -15.62 6.40
N ILE A 222 5.01 -15.47 5.37
CA ILE A 222 5.31 -16.56 4.42
C ILE A 222 5.93 -17.74 5.16
N GLU A 223 6.91 -17.48 6.03
CA GLU A 223 7.69 -18.50 6.76
C GLU A 223 6.87 -19.20 7.85
N LYS A 224 6.15 -18.42 8.67
CA LYS A 224 5.56 -18.90 9.94
C LYS A 224 4.06 -18.63 10.11
N GLY A 225 3.44 -17.91 9.18
CA GLY A 225 2.01 -17.60 9.29
C GLY A 225 1.14 -18.85 9.17
N GLU A 226 0.12 -18.92 10.01
CA GLU A 226 -0.84 -20.03 10.02
C GLU A 226 -1.94 -19.81 8.99
N SER A 227 -2.47 -20.91 8.45
CA SER A 227 -3.57 -20.88 7.48
C SER A 227 -4.82 -20.26 8.09
N GLY A 228 -5.48 -19.40 7.33
CA GLY A 228 -6.71 -18.74 7.76
C GLY A 228 -6.52 -17.52 8.64
N GLU A 229 -5.27 -17.19 8.99
CA GLU A 229 -4.98 -16.14 9.94
C GLU A 229 -4.79 -14.76 9.28
N ILE A 230 -5.16 -13.73 10.03
CA ILE A 230 -4.96 -12.33 9.71
C ILE A 230 -3.80 -11.82 10.56
N TYR A 231 -2.95 -10.97 9.98
CA TYR A 231 -1.81 -10.36 10.66
C TYR A 231 -1.78 -8.86 10.42
N ASN A 232 -1.91 -8.09 11.48
CA ASN A 232 -1.63 -6.67 11.45
C ASN A 232 -0.11 -6.44 11.43
N ILE A 233 0.36 -5.44 10.67
CA ILE A 233 1.75 -4.98 10.70
C ILE A 233 1.78 -3.51 11.08
N GLY A 234 2.44 -3.19 12.19
CA GLY A 234 2.57 -1.83 12.69
C GLY A 234 3.95 -1.60 13.31
N SER A 235 4.29 -0.37 13.60
CA SER A 235 5.58 0.05 14.18
C SER A 235 5.49 0.56 15.62
N GLY A 236 4.27 0.91 16.07
CA GLY A 236 4.06 1.66 17.30
C GLY A 236 4.38 3.16 17.17
N ILE A 237 4.69 3.67 15.97
CA ILE A 237 5.05 5.07 15.73
C ILE A 237 3.83 5.83 15.19
N TYR A 238 3.43 6.88 15.91
CA TYR A 238 2.27 7.70 15.58
C TYR A 238 2.67 9.15 15.45
N HIS A 239 2.34 9.76 14.31
CA HIS A 239 2.49 11.20 14.09
C HIS A 239 1.24 11.74 13.41
N ASN A 240 0.85 12.97 13.78
CA ASN A 240 -0.16 13.70 13.01
C ASN A 240 0.46 14.33 11.75
N ASN A 241 -0.40 14.79 10.84
CA ASN A 241 0.06 15.32 9.56
C ASN A 241 0.93 16.60 9.71
N ASN A 242 0.65 17.43 10.72
CA ASN A 242 1.47 18.62 11.00
C ASN A 242 2.87 18.23 11.46
N GLU A 243 3.00 17.25 12.37
CA GLU A 243 4.31 16.76 12.83
C GLU A 243 5.15 16.24 11.66
N ILE A 244 4.53 15.51 10.71
CA ILE A 244 5.22 15.05 9.51
C ILE A 244 5.70 16.22 8.65
N ALA A 245 4.84 17.21 8.40
CA ALA A 245 5.21 18.38 7.63
C ALA A 245 6.35 19.16 8.28
N GLU A 246 6.29 19.37 9.60
CA GLU A 246 7.31 20.09 10.36
C GLU A 246 8.66 19.37 10.35
N LYS A 247 8.66 18.03 10.52
CA LYS A 247 9.88 17.21 10.43
C LYS A 247 10.52 17.32 9.04
N LEU A 248 9.73 17.22 7.97
CA LEU A 248 10.23 17.35 6.60
C LEU A 248 10.79 18.76 6.34
N LEU A 249 10.05 19.83 6.70
CA LEU A 249 10.53 21.21 6.53
C LEU A 249 11.84 21.45 7.31
N SER A 250 11.95 20.93 8.52
CA SER A 250 13.18 21.04 9.33
C SER A 250 14.39 20.39 8.65
N LYS A 251 14.23 19.22 8.02
CA LYS A 251 15.30 18.56 7.25
C LYS A 251 15.84 19.39 6.09
N PHE A 252 14.99 20.23 5.49
CA PHE A 252 15.37 21.14 4.42
C PHE A 252 15.70 22.58 4.91
N ASN A 253 15.79 22.80 6.21
CA ASN A 253 15.99 24.13 6.83
C ASN A 253 14.94 25.16 6.41
N LEU A 254 13.70 24.74 6.21
CA LEU A 254 12.58 25.59 5.82
C LEU A 254 11.68 25.95 7.01
N SER A 255 11.01 27.11 6.89
CA SER A 255 10.08 27.61 7.91
C SER A 255 8.75 26.84 7.87
N LYS A 256 8.09 26.70 9.03
CA LYS A 256 6.70 26.23 9.14
C LYS A 256 5.70 27.07 8.33
N ASN A 257 6.04 28.31 7.98
CA ASN A 257 5.22 29.15 7.09
C ASN A 257 5.07 28.57 5.68
N SER A 258 5.87 27.57 5.32
CA SER A 258 5.74 26.82 4.06
C SER A 258 4.64 25.74 4.10
N ILE A 259 3.88 25.65 5.19
CA ILE A 259 2.68 24.77 5.25
C ILE A 259 1.47 25.56 4.75
N LYS A 260 0.75 24.94 3.80
CA LYS A 260 -0.52 25.43 3.28
C LYS A 260 -1.64 24.46 3.66
N TYR A 261 -2.59 24.95 4.44
CA TYR A 261 -3.78 24.17 4.77
C TYR A 261 -4.80 24.26 3.64
N VAL A 262 -5.24 23.10 3.18
CA VAL A 262 -6.26 22.98 2.12
C VAL A 262 -7.54 22.35 2.67
N LYS A 263 -8.64 22.47 1.92
CA LYS A 263 -9.93 21.88 2.34
C LYS A 263 -9.79 20.38 2.60
N ASP A 264 -10.37 19.93 3.71
CA ASP A 264 -10.36 18.53 4.08
C ASP A 264 -11.21 17.67 3.13
N ARG A 265 -10.87 16.38 3.03
CA ARG A 265 -11.60 15.40 2.23
C ARG A 265 -12.77 14.81 3.02
N PRO A 266 -13.87 14.40 2.33
CA PRO A 266 -14.94 13.66 2.97
C PRO A 266 -14.45 12.32 3.56
N GLY A 267 -15.00 11.94 4.71
CA GLY A 267 -14.65 10.65 5.35
C GLY A 267 -13.20 10.54 5.80
N HIS A 268 -12.57 11.67 6.15
CA HIS A 268 -11.18 11.67 6.61
C HIS A 268 -11.08 11.15 8.03
N ASP A 269 -10.62 9.92 8.19
CA ASP A 269 -10.45 9.28 9.49
C ASP A 269 -9.51 10.05 10.40
N PHE A 270 -9.85 10.12 11.67
CA PHE A 270 -9.05 10.85 12.66
C PHE A 270 -7.75 10.12 12.99
N LYS A 271 -7.82 8.81 13.28
CA LYS A 271 -6.64 8.02 13.67
C LYS A 271 -6.79 6.58 13.19
N TYR A 272 -5.69 6.01 12.70
CA TYR A 272 -5.52 4.57 12.53
C TYR A 272 -4.56 4.05 13.59
N ALA A 273 -4.88 2.92 14.20
CA ALA A 273 -4.02 2.28 15.17
C ALA A 273 -4.33 0.79 15.25
N VAL A 274 -3.32 -0.05 15.04
CA VAL A 274 -3.43 -1.51 15.14
C VAL A 274 -2.49 -2.06 16.18
N ASN A 275 -2.93 -3.11 16.89
CA ASN A 275 -2.08 -4.01 17.63
C ASN A 275 -1.43 -4.98 16.63
N PHE A 276 -0.15 -5.31 16.84
CA PHE A 276 0.62 -6.22 15.98
C PHE A 276 1.36 -7.31 16.79
N ASP A 277 0.92 -7.57 18.02
CA ASP A 277 1.51 -8.56 18.92
C ASP A 277 1.47 -9.97 18.33
N LYS A 278 0.42 -10.27 17.53
CA LYS A 278 0.28 -11.55 16.85
C LYS A 278 1.43 -11.80 15.86
N LEU A 279 1.79 -10.82 15.03
CA LEU A 279 2.95 -10.93 14.15
C LEU A 279 4.25 -10.95 14.95
N SER A 280 4.34 -10.17 16.03
CA SER A 280 5.50 -10.18 16.91
C SER A 280 5.73 -11.53 17.57
N SER A 281 4.69 -12.28 17.88
CA SER A 281 4.79 -13.64 18.43
C SER A 281 5.44 -14.64 17.46
N LEU A 282 5.43 -14.36 16.15
CA LEU A 282 6.16 -15.13 15.14
C LEU A 282 7.66 -14.79 15.08
N GLY A 283 8.12 -13.82 15.90
CA GLY A 283 9.51 -13.36 15.95
C GLY A 283 9.82 -12.20 14.99
N TRP A 284 8.82 -11.43 14.57
CA TRP A 284 9.00 -10.18 13.86
C TRP A 284 8.92 -8.97 14.80
N SER A 285 9.70 -7.94 14.53
CA SER A 285 9.57 -6.62 15.14
C SER A 285 10.04 -5.55 14.17
N PRO A 286 9.49 -4.32 14.23
CA PRO A 286 10.00 -3.21 13.43
C PRO A 286 11.44 -2.90 13.82
N LYS A 287 12.30 -2.66 12.83
CA LYS A 287 13.75 -2.44 13.05
C LYS A 287 14.17 -1.00 12.80
N TYR A 288 13.38 -0.26 12.03
CA TYR A 288 13.73 1.10 11.63
C TYR A 288 13.06 2.11 12.54
N ASP A 289 13.86 3.00 13.15
CA ASP A 289 13.29 4.20 13.77
C ASP A 289 12.80 5.20 12.70
N PHE A 290 11.85 6.04 13.11
CA PHE A 290 11.17 6.93 12.17
C PHE A 290 12.10 7.96 11.54
N GLU A 291 13.03 8.55 12.31
CA GLU A 291 13.87 9.65 11.82
C GLU A 291 14.87 9.16 10.77
N ASN A 292 15.52 8.01 11.01
CA ASN A 292 16.46 7.41 10.07
C ASN A 292 15.74 6.93 8.81
N ALA A 293 14.58 6.32 8.94
CA ALA A 293 13.78 5.88 7.80
C ALA A 293 13.21 7.05 6.98
N LEU A 294 12.84 8.16 7.64
CA LEU A 294 12.41 9.38 6.95
C LEU A 294 13.59 10.07 6.23
N GLU A 295 14.79 10.02 6.82
CA GLU A 295 16.04 10.46 6.18
C GLU A 295 16.30 9.66 4.90
N GLU A 296 16.40 8.33 5.01
CA GLU A 296 16.63 7.44 3.86
C GLU A 296 15.57 7.67 2.76
N THR A 297 14.30 7.87 3.16
CA THR A 297 13.23 8.19 2.21
C THR A 297 13.50 9.52 1.51
N THR A 298 13.87 10.54 2.25
CA THR A 298 14.13 11.90 1.70
C THR A 298 15.33 11.90 0.76
N GLU A 299 16.42 11.25 1.14
CA GLU A 299 17.62 11.08 0.31
C GLU A 299 17.28 10.35 -0.99
N TRP A 300 16.50 9.26 -0.90
CA TRP A 300 16.08 8.54 -2.09
C TRP A 300 15.31 9.45 -3.08
N TYR A 301 14.40 10.32 -2.61
CA TYR A 301 13.67 11.26 -3.47
C TYR A 301 14.59 12.32 -4.09
N LEU A 302 15.60 12.79 -3.36
CA LEU A 302 16.60 13.71 -3.88
C LEU A 302 17.43 13.10 -5.01
N GLU A 303 17.89 11.86 -4.82
CA GLU A 303 18.72 11.13 -5.78
C GLU A 303 17.93 10.63 -7.00
N ASN A 304 16.64 10.33 -6.83
CA ASN A 304 15.80 9.74 -7.87
C ASN A 304 14.75 10.71 -8.45
N LYS A 305 15.14 11.98 -8.61
CA LYS A 305 14.23 13.02 -9.14
C LYS A 305 13.61 12.62 -10.49
N ASN A 306 14.36 12.00 -11.37
CA ASN A 306 13.87 11.55 -12.68
C ASN A 306 12.76 10.49 -12.58
N TRP A 307 12.74 9.70 -11.50
CA TRP A 307 11.72 8.69 -11.30
C TRP A 307 10.34 9.27 -10.98
N TRP A 308 10.27 10.39 -10.23
CA TRP A 308 9.00 10.94 -9.77
C TRP A 308 8.58 12.25 -10.47
N SER A 309 9.49 13.03 -11.04
CA SER A 309 9.21 14.39 -11.52
C SER A 309 8.23 14.46 -12.69
N GLU A 310 8.21 13.50 -13.58
CA GLU A 310 7.26 13.48 -14.69
C GLU A 310 5.83 13.27 -14.20
N GLY A 311 5.62 12.34 -13.28
CA GLY A 311 4.29 12.01 -12.78
C GLY A 311 3.70 13.03 -11.79
N ILE A 312 4.52 13.81 -11.08
CA ILE A 312 4.05 14.74 -10.05
C ILE A 312 3.19 15.87 -10.64
N VAL A 313 3.45 16.29 -11.87
CA VAL A 313 2.66 17.34 -12.55
C VAL A 313 1.21 16.89 -12.71
N GLN A 314 0.98 15.65 -13.11
CA GLN A 314 -0.37 15.11 -13.25
C GLN A 314 -1.04 14.88 -11.89
N ILE A 315 -0.27 14.47 -10.89
CA ILE A 315 -0.77 14.30 -9.50
C ILE A 315 -1.27 15.65 -8.97
N ARG A 316 -0.51 16.75 -9.12
CA ARG A 316 -0.92 18.09 -8.70
C ARG A 316 -2.20 18.55 -9.41
N LYS A 317 -2.27 18.42 -10.73
CA LYS A 317 -3.48 18.75 -11.50
C LYS A 317 -4.71 17.96 -11.02
N ASN A 318 -4.56 16.67 -10.78
CA ASN A 318 -5.64 15.83 -10.28
C ASN A 318 -6.05 16.24 -8.86
N ARG A 319 -5.09 16.60 -8.00
CA ARG A 319 -5.36 17.07 -6.64
C ARG A 319 -6.15 18.38 -6.63
N ASP A 320 -5.73 19.37 -7.43
CA ASP A 320 -6.43 20.65 -7.58
C ASP A 320 -7.88 20.44 -8.09
N LEU A 321 -8.05 19.57 -9.07
CA LEU A 321 -9.37 19.21 -9.60
C LEU A 321 -10.24 18.60 -8.50
N ARG A 322 -9.72 17.65 -7.71
CA ARG A 322 -10.44 16.99 -6.61
C ARG A 322 -10.84 18.00 -5.53
N ILE A 323 -9.94 18.89 -5.12
CA ILE A 323 -10.24 19.97 -4.17
C ILE A 323 -11.35 20.88 -4.72
N SER A 324 -11.35 21.20 -6.01
CA SER A 324 -12.36 22.01 -6.66
C SER A 324 -13.73 21.32 -6.72
N LEU A 325 -13.76 20.04 -7.05
CA LEU A 325 -14.98 19.23 -7.10
C LEU A 325 -15.58 19.06 -5.70
N ALA A 326 -14.76 18.86 -4.68
CA ALA A 326 -15.23 18.83 -3.30
C ALA A 326 -15.91 20.13 -2.86
N ARG A 327 -15.54 21.29 -3.45
CA ARG A 327 -16.22 22.58 -3.22
C ARG A 327 -17.65 22.61 -3.81
N ASN A 328 -17.89 21.89 -4.90
CA ASN A 328 -19.14 21.95 -5.65
C ASN A 328 -20.15 20.88 -5.24
N ALA A 329 -19.69 19.71 -4.79
CA ALA A 329 -20.58 18.58 -4.41
C ALA A 329 -21.41 18.86 -3.13
N TYR A 330 -21.01 19.82 -2.29
CA TYR A 330 -21.67 20.18 -1.04
C TYR A 330 -22.40 21.55 -1.08
N LYS A 331 -22.60 22.12 -2.29
CA LYS A 331 -23.41 23.34 -2.49
C LYS A 331 -24.86 23.06 -2.88
N LYS A 332 -25.29 21.78 -2.74
CA LYS A 332 -26.71 21.44 -2.94
C LYS A 332 -27.40 21.15 -1.61
#